data_a6b1a996bb580671af3782c1c3f3ba83
#
_entry.id   a6b1a996bb580671af3782c1c3f3ba83
#
_cell.length_a   1.000
_cell.length_b   1.000
_cell.length_c   1.000
_cell.angle_alpha   90.00
_cell.angle_beta   90.00
_cell.angle_gamma   90.00
#
_symmetry.space_group_name_H-M   'P 1'
#
loop_
_entity.id
_entity.type
_entity.pdbx_description
1 polymer ?
#
loop_
_entity_poly.entity_id
_entity_poly.type
_entity_poly.pdbx_seq_one_letter_code
_entity_poly.pdbx_strand_id
1 'polypeptide(L)'
;NNIHPNIIYLSGSDFKNVKIEDIRNLKSKIFQTSISEKPRFIILNDVELFNINSLNALLKIIEEPSKNNFFILINNNSKPLLETIKSRCIEIKIILSEKKRLSIIESLIKKFAINLILDPITSQLSPGYFIKFNYIFDEYKISLDKDFLKNLTILLNLYKKNKEVIFIDMILF
;
A
#
# COMPACT_ATOMS: atom_id res chain seq x y z
N ASN A 1 3.90 -12.35 13.58
CA ASN A 1 2.55 -11.83 13.28
C ASN A 1 1.61 -13.00 13.20
N ASN A 2 0.83 -13.21 14.27
CA ASN A 2 -0.18 -14.27 14.33
C ASN A 2 -1.38 -13.88 13.47
N ILE A 3 -1.22 -14.08 12.17
CA ILE A 3 -2.35 -14.04 11.25
C ILE A 3 -3.06 -15.40 11.38
N HIS A 4 -4.38 -15.38 11.40
CA HIS A 4 -5.20 -16.58 11.47
C HIS A 4 -4.74 -17.60 10.38
N PRO A 5 -4.68 -18.94 10.67
CA PRO A 5 -4.16 -19.94 9.75
C PRO A 5 -4.87 -19.96 8.37
N ASN A 6 -6.10 -19.47 8.31
CA ASN A 6 -6.86 -19.35 7.07
C ASN A 6 -6.69 -17.98 6.37
N ILE A 7 -5.74 -17.15 6.79
CA ILE A 7 -5.42 -15.88 6.15
C ILE A 7 -3.99 -15.94 5.64
N ILE A 8 -3.82 -15.71 4.33
CA ILE A 8 -2.52 -15.52 3.69
C ILE A 8 -2.43 -14.04 3.30
N TYR A 9 -1.38 -13.36 3.76
CA TYR A 9 -1.13 -11.96 3.46
C TYR A 9 0.19 -11.81 2.73
N LEU A 10 0.18 -11.05 1.63
CA LEU A 10 1.36 -10.63 0.87
C LEU A 10 1.22 -9.13 0.56
N SER A 11 2.29 -8.37 0.73
CA SER A 11 2.32 -6.95 0.37
C SER A 11 3.43 -6.63 -0.60
N GLY A 12 3.12 -5.83 -1.62
CA GLY A 12 4.11 -5.34 -2.58
C GLY A 12 5.11 -4.37 -1.96
N SER A 13 4.74 -3.70 -0.85
CA SER A 13 5.61 -2.77 -0.13
C SER A 13 6.59 -3.46 0.82
N ASP A 14 6.24 -4.63 1.36
CA ASP A 14 7.10 -5.37 2.29
C ASP A 14 8.27 -6.06 1.57
N PHE A 15 8.07 -6.40 0.32
CA PHE A 15 9.09 -7.02 -0.53
C PHE A 15 9.45 -6.01 -1.61
N LYS A 16 10.71 -5.53 -1.64
CA LYS A 16 11.21 -4.58 -2.68
C LYS A 16 10.92 -4.98 -4.13
N ASN A 17 10.35 -6.16 -4.36
CA ASN A 17 9.64 -6.66 -5.57
C ASN A 17 9.07 -8.04 -5.21
N VAL A 18 7.76 -8.20 -5.18
CA VAL A 18 7.16 -9.54 -5.11
C VAL A 18 7.65 -10.34 -6.32
N LYS A 19 8.46 -11.36 -6.06
CA LYS A 19 9.07 -12.20 -7.09
C LYS A 19 8.07 -13.26 -7.56
N ILE A 20 8.32 -13.79 -8.74
CA ILE A 20 7.49 -14.88 -9.29
C ILE A 20 7.50 -16.12 -8.38
N GLU A 21 8.60 -16.35 -7.63
CA GLU A 21 8.74 -17.42 -6.65
C GLU A 21 7.74 -17.27 -5.50
N ASP A 22 7.47 -16.03 -5.06
CA ASP A 22 6.50 -15.76 -3.99
C ASP A 22 5.09 -16.15 -4.42
N ILE A 23 4.74 -15.86 -5.67
CA ILE A 23 3.45 -16.26 -6.26
C ILE A 23 3.38 -17.77 -6.50
N ARG A 24 4.48 -18.41 -6.90
CA ARG A 24 4.54 -19.88 -7.02
C ARG A 24 4.39 -20.56 -5.66
N ASN A 25 5.05 -20.04 -4.62
CA ASN A 25 4.91 -20.50 -3.26
C ASN A 25 3.50 -20.28 -2.71
N LEU A 26 2.88 -19.12 -3.06
CA LEU A 26 1.47 -18.87 -2.77
C LEU A 26 0.59 -19.93 -3.44
N LYS A 27 0.81 -20.21 -4.74
CA LYS A 27 0.07 -21.24 -5.47
C LYS A 27 0.17 -22.60 -4.77
N SER A 28 1.38 -23.03 -4.40
CA SER A 28 1.59 -24.30 -3.69
C SER A 28 0.84 -24.34 -2.34
N LYS A 29 0.86 -23.26 -1.57
CA LYS A 29 0.10 -23.14 -0.31
C LYS A 29 -1.43 -23.16 -0.51
N ILE A 30 -1.91 -22.57 -1.59
CA ILE A 30 -3.36 -22.53 -1.91
C ILE A 30 -3.85 -23.91 -2.31
N PHE A 31 -3.05 -24.65 -3.08
CA PHE A 31 -3.41 -26.01 -3.57
C PHE A 31 -3.09 -27.13 -2.56
N GLN A 32 -2.26 -26.86 -1.55
CA GLN A 32 -2.16 -27.76 -0.41
C GLN A 32 -3.52 -27.80 0.29
N THR A 33 -4.08 -29.01 0.42
CA THR A 33 -5.38 -29.26 1.05
C THR A 33 -5.53 -28.45 2.32
N SER A 34 -6.57 -27.63 2.39
CA SER A 34 -6.89 -26.96 3.62
C SER A 34 -7.22 -28.03 4.67
N ILE A 35 -6.51 -28.00 5.78
CA ILE A 35 -6.74 -28.89 6.93
C ILE A 35 -8.15 -28.73 7.50
N SER A 36 -8.87 -27.68 7.07
CA SER A 36 -10.24 -27.41 7.44
C SER A 36 -11.06 -27.03 6.21
N GLU A 37 -12.30 -27.46 6.13
CA GLU A 37 -13.29 -27.06 5.12
C GLU A 37 -13.64 -25.54 5.19
N LYS A 38 -12.97 -24.79 6.05
CA LYS A 38 -13.24 -23.37 6.28
C LYS A 38 -12.70 -22.50 5.14
N PRO A 39 -13.37 -21.39 4.83
CA PRO A 39 -12.89 -20.42 3.86
C PRO A 39 -11.47 -19.91 4.15
N ARG A 40 -10.66 -19.76 3.12
CA ARG A 40 -9.32 -19.17 3.19
C ARG A 40 -9.32 -17.84 2.45
N PHE A 41 -8.78 -16.81 3.08
CA PHE A 41 -8.66 -15.48 2.51
C PHE A 41 -7.21 -15.19 2.11
N ILE A 42 -7.01 -14.84 0.86
CA ILE A 42 -5.73 -14.46 0.29
C ILE A 42 -5.75 -12.95 0.05
N ILE A 43 -5.05 -12.21 0.89
CA ILE A 43 -4.99 -10.75 0.85
C ILE A 43 -3.68 -10.34 0.18
N LEU A 44 -3.79 -9.66 -0.95
CA LEU A 44 -2.67 -9.14 -1.73
C LEU A 44 -2.72 -7.62 -1.67
N ASN A 45 -1.87 -7.02 -0.84
CA ASN A 45 -1.79 -5.58 -0.66
C ASN A 45 -0.78 -4.95 -1.61
N ASP A 46 -1.00 -3.70 -2.02
CA ASP A 46 -0.16 -2.97 -2.97
C ASP A 46 0.08 -3.77 -4.26
N VAL A 47 -0.98 -4.39 -4.79
CA VAL A 47 -0.88 -5.32 -5.93
C VAL A 47 -0.32 -4.64 -7.19
N GLU A 48 -0.49 -3.33 -7.34
CA GLU A 48 0.07 -2.52 -8.41
C GLU A 48 1.61 -2.41 -8.37
N LEU A 49 2.23 -2.75 -7.23
CA LEU A 49 3.70 -2.79 -7.08
C LEU A 49 4.31 -4.13 -7.48
N PHE A 50 3.49 -5.15 -7.74
CA PHE A 50 3.97 -6.45 -8.20
C PHE A 50 4.60 -6.34 -9.59
N ASN A 51 5.68 -7.08 -9.84
CA ASN A 51 6.25 -7.11 -11.18
C ASN A 51 5.33 -7.84 -12.16
N ILE A 52 5.50 -7.57 -13.46
CA ILE A 52 4.64 -8.09 -14.52
C ILE A 52 4.58 -9.62 -14.55
N ASN A 53 5.68 -10.31 -14.25
CA ASN A 53 5.74 -11.77 -14.24
C ASN A 53 4.92 -12.34 -13.06
N SER A 54 4.98 -11.67 -11.90
CA SER A 54 4.18 -12.03 -10.74
C SER A 54 2.69 -11.79 -10.98
N LEU A 55 2.32 -10.67 -11.62
CA LEU A 55 0.93 -10.41 -12.01
C LEU A 55 0.41 -11.46 -13.00
N ASN A 56 1.19 -11.83 -14.00
CA ASN A 56 0.81 -12.88 -14.95
C ASN A 56 0.68 -14.26 -14.31
N ALA A 57 1.53 -14.58 -13.33
CA ALA A 57 1.40 -15.81 -12.55
C ALA A 57 0.13 -15.81 -11.66
N LEU A 58 -0.21 -14.63 -11.10
CA LEU A 58 -1.40 -14.42 -10.28
C LEU A 58 -2.69 -14.59 -11.09
N LEU A 59 -2.72 -14.11 -12.35
CA LEU A 59 -3.87 -14.28 -13.25
C LEU A 59 -4.32 -15.73 -13.32
N LYS A 60 -3.38 -16.67 -13.49
CA LYS A 60 -3.69 -18.11 -13.57
C LYS A 60 -4.33 -18.67 -12.29
N ILE A 61 -4.04 -18.06 -11.14
CA ILE A 61 -4.60 -18.49 -9.86
C ILE A 61 -6.00 -17.88 -9.66
N ILE A 62 -6.22 -16.66 -10.15
CA ILE A 62 -7.51 -15.97 -10.04
C ILE A 62 -8.52 -16.55 -11.03
N GLU A 63 -8.08 -16.98 -12.22
CA GLU A 63 -8.95 -17.59 -13.23
C GLU A 63 -9.54 -18.94 -12.78
N GLU A 64 -8.74 -19.74 -12.08
CA GLU A 64 -9.15 -21.05 -11.59
C GLU A 64 -8.96 -21.17 -10.07
N PRO A 65 -9.75 -20.43 -9.29
CA PRO A 65 -9.62 -20.49 -7.84
C PRO A 65 -10.05 -21.86 -7.33
N SER A 66 -9.22 -22.47 -6.49
CA SER A 66 -9.64 -23.69 -5.80
C SER A 66 -10.80 -23.38 -4.84
N LYS A 67 -11.66 -24.39 -4.57
CA LYS A 67 -12.82 -24.25 -3.69
C LYS A 67 -12.43 -23.62 -2.34
N ASN A 68 -13.28 -22.76 -1.83
CA ASN A 68 -13.13 -22.07 -0.55
C ASN A 68 -11.94 -21.08 -0.45
N ASN A 69 -11.33 -20.68 -1.56
CA ASN A 69 -10.32 -19.62 -1.57
C ASN A 69 -10.91 -18.30 -2.09
N PHE A 70 -10.76 -17.24 -1.32
CA PHE A 70 -11.24 -15.88 -1.61
C PHE A 70 -10.04 -14.95 -1.75
N PHE A 71 -9.94 -14.26 -2.86
CA PHE A 71 -8.87 -13.31 -3.16
C PHE A 71 -9.35 -11.88 -2.89
N ILE A 72 -8.57 -11.13 -2.12
CA ILE A 72 -8.79 -9.71 -1.86
C ILE A 72 -7.52 -8.98 -2.36
N LEU A 73 -7.66 -8.25 -3.47
CA LEU A 73 -6.61 -7.44 -4.05
C LEU A 73 -6.80 -6.00 -3.62
N ILE A 74 -5.81 -5.43 -2.95
CA ILE A 74 -5.83 -4.03 -2.53
C ILE A 74 -4.90 -3.25 -3.45
N ASN A 75 -5.48 -2.27 -4.14
CA ASN A 75 -4.80 -1.36 -5.05
C ASN A 75 -4.89 0.06 -4.48
N ASN A 76 -3.76 0.67 -4.16
CA ASN A 76 -3.67 2.02 -3.63
C ASN A 76 -3.52 3.09 -4.73
N ASN A 77 -3.67 2.69 -6.00
CA ASN A 77 -3.61 3.55 -7.19
C ASN A 77 -2.29 4.32 -7.36
N SER A 78 -1.19 3.82 -6.78
CA SER A 78 0.14 4.40 -7.00
C SER A 78 0.63 4.17 -8.43
N LYS A 79 0.13 3.11 -9.09
CA LYS A 79 0.38 2.78 -10.50
C LYS A 79 -0.87 2.17 -11.13
N PRO A 80 -1.03 2.26 -12.46
CA PRO A 80 -2.09 1.57 -13.16
C PRO A 80 -2.00 0.05 -12.96
N LEU A 81 -3.09 -0.58 -12.54
CA LEU A 81 -3.20 -2.03 -12.49
C LEU A 81 -3.55 -2.57 -13.88
N LEU A 82 -3.04 -3.75 -14.22
CA LEU A 82 -3.34 -4.41 -15.50
C LEU A 82 -4.83 -4.63 -15.69
N GLU A 83 -5.36 -4.28 -16.85
CA GLU A 83 -6.76 -4.48 -17.21
C GLU A 83 -7.17 -5.95 -17.16
N THR A 84 -6.23 -6.86 -17.45
CA THR A 84 -6.45 -8.31 -17.33
C THR A 84 -6.71 -8.77 -15.89
N ILE A 85 -6.18 -8.11 -14.89
CA ILE A 85 -6.51 -8.34 -13.47
C ILE A 85 -7.89 -7.74 -13.16
N LYS A 86 -8.12 -6.49 -13.55
CA LYS A 86 -9.39 -5.79 -13.27
C LYS A 86 -10.59 -6.54 -13.85
N SER A 87 -10.47 -7.05 -15.08
CA SER A 87 -11.57 -7.79 -15.75
C SER A 87 -11.97 -9.10 -15.04
N ARG A 88 -11.12 -9.62 -14.14
CA ARG A 88 -11.37 -10.86 -13.38
C ARG A 88 -11.73 -10.63 -11.92
N CYS A 89 -11.87 -9.38 -11.53
CA CYS A 89 -12.18 -8.99 -10.16
C CYS A 89 -13.43 -8.12 -10.12
N ILE A 90 -14.15 -8.18 -9.00
CA ILE A 90 -15.19 -7.20 -8.69
C ILE A 90 -14.49 -6.00 -8.08
N GLU A 91 -14.53 -4.86 -8.76
CA GLU A 91 -13.91 -3.64 -8.27
C GLU A 91 -14.84 -2.93 -7.26
N ILE A 92 -14.32 -2.66 -6.07
CA ILE A 92 -15.00 -1.87 -5.04
C ILE A 92 -14.13 -0.65 -4.73
N LYS A 93 -14.63 0.54 -5.06
CA LYS A 93 -13.95 1.81 -4.75
C LYS A 93 -14.27 2.25 -3.33
N ILE A 94 -13.25 2.38 -2.48
CA ILE A 94 -13.40 2.92 -1.13
C ILE A 94 -13.06 4.41 -1.19
N ILE A 95 -14.10 5.24 -1.18
CA ILE A 95 -13.97 6.70 -1.19
C ILE A 95 -14.24 7.23 0.20
N LEU A 96 -13.26 7.92 0.77
CA LEU A 96 -13.43 8.62 2.04
C LEU A 96 -14.11 9.98 1.80
N SER A 97 -15.24 10.23 2.47
CA SER A 97 -15.77 11.60 2.54
C SER A 97 -14.79 12.49 3.32
N GLU A 98 -14.80 13.80 3.02
CA GLU A 98 -13.92 14.77 3.68
C GLU A 98 -14.05 14.72 5.20
N LYS A 99 -15.29 14.70 5.72
CA LYS A 99 -15.56 14.55 7.15
C LYS A 99 -14.93 13.30 7.75
N LYS A 100 -15.01 12.15 7.05
CA LYS A 100 -14.43 10.90 7.52
C LYS A 100 -12.90 10.93 7.45
N ARG A 101 -12.34 11.50 6.39
CA ARG A 101 -10.91 11.71 6.22
C ARG A 101 -10.32 12.50 7.39
N LEU A 102 -10.90 13.67 7.69
CA LEU A 102 -10.46 14.53 8.80
C LEU A 102 -10.59 13.83 10.16
N SER A 103 -11.70 13.15 10.42
CA SER A 103 -11.89 12.39 11.67
C SER A 103 -10.82 11.30 11.86
N ILE A 104 -10.41 10.62 10.79
CA ILE A 104 -9.33 9.63 10.84
C ILE A 104 -8.00 10.31 11.12
N ILE A 105 -7.70 11.43 10.44
CA ILE A 105 -6.46 12.21 10.65
C ILE A 105 -6.36 12.66 12.10
N GLU A 106 -7.42 13.25 12.67
CA GLU A 106 -7.44 13.68 14.08
C GLU A 106 -7.17 12.52 15.05
N SER A 107 -7.78 11.38 14.79
CA SER A 107 -7.56 10.18 15.61
C SER A 107 -6.11 9.69 15.55
N LEU A 108 -5.50 9.74 14.35
CA LEU A 108 -4.11 9.33 14.14
C LEU A 108 -3.12 10.33 14.77
N ILE A 109 -3.38 11.65 14.64
CA ILE A 109 -2.57 12.69 15.31
C ILE A 109 -2.51 12.44 16.81
N LYS A 110 -3.68 12.23 17.44
CA LYS A 110 -3.76 11.95 18.89
C LYS A 110 -3.03 10.65 19.25
N LYS A 111 -3.22 9.59 18.46
CA LYS A 111 -2.63 8.27 18.71
C LYS A 111 -1.10 8.28 18.62
N PHE A 112 -0.53 9.01 17.67
CA PHE A 112 0.90 9.02 17.40
C PHE A 112 1.62 10.28 17.90
N ALA A 113 0.90 11.19 18.56
CA ALA A 113 1.44 12.47 19.04
C ALA A 113 2.22 13.25 17.95
N ILE A 114 1.62 13.37 16.76
CA ILE A 114 2.26 13.98 15.59
C ILE A 114 2.30 15.50 15.73
N ASN A 115 3.45 16.10 15.48
CA ASN A 115 3.58 17.54 15.32
C ASN A 115 2.97 17.98 13.98
N LEU A 116 2.00 18.89 14.04
CA LEU A 116 1.33 19.40 12.85
C LEU A 116 2.21 20.43 12.14
N ILE A 117 2.63 20.11 10.92
CA ILE A 117 3.34 20.99 10.00
C ILE A 117 2.46 21.30 8.79
N LEU A 118 1.74 20.28 8.31
CA LEU A 118 0.75 20.43 7.25
C LEU A 118 -0.64 20.71 7.81
N ASP A 119 -1.40 21.55 7.13
CA ASP A 119 -2.83 21.70 7.42
C ASP A 119 -3.62 20.52 6.83
N PRO A 120 -4.43 19.81 7.64
CA PRO A 120 -5.18 18.65 7.18
C PRO A 120 -6.27 18.97 6.15
N ILE A 121 -6.77 20.21 6.11
CA ILE A 121 -7.82 20.61 5.18
C ILE A 121 -7.21 20.90 3.80
N THR A 122 -6.22 21.77 3.75
CA THR A 122 -5.64 22.24 2.48
C THR A 122 -4.77 21.21 1.79
N SER A 123 -4.12 20.33 2.55
CA SER A 123 -3.22 19.30 1.99
C SER A 123 -3.93 18.24 1.16
N GLN A 124 -5.22 17.99 1.39
CA GLN A 124 -6.02 16.97 0.71
C GLN A 124 -5.40 15.56 0.65
N LEU A 125 -4.35 15.32 1.42
CA LEU A 125 -3.65 14.04 1.48
C LEU A 125 -4.55 12.95 2.09
N SER A 126 -4.32 11.70 1.71
CA SER A 126 -4.90 10.57 2.42
C SER A 126 -4.40 10.54 3.87
N PRO A 127 -5.16 9.99 4.84
CA PRO A 127 -4.73 9.98 6.23
C PRO A 127 -3.34 9.37 6.45
N GLY A 128 -3.00 8.30 5.71
CA GLY A 128 -1.70 7.66 5.80
C GLY A 128 -0.55 8.55 5.30
N TYR A 129 -0.72 9.18 4.14
CA TYR A 129 0.27 10.13 3.61
C TYR A 129 0.41 11.37 4.49
N PHE A 130 -0.71 11.90 5.00
CA PHE A 130 -0.69 13.04 5.90
C PHE A 130 0.20 12.78 7.13
N ILE A 131 0.03 11.65 7.80
CA ILE A 131 0.84 11.29 8.97
C ILE A 131 2.32 11.08 8.58
N LYS A 132 2.59 10.36 7.50
CA LYS A 132 3.95 10.09 7.04
C LYS A 132 4.69 11.39 6.67
N PHE A 133 4.02 12.31 5.96
CA PHE A 133 4.63 13.58 5.56
C PHE A 133 4.95 14.45 6.76
N ASN A 134 3.99 14.62 7.70
CA ASN A 134 4.25 15.38 8.93
C ASN A 134 5.41 14.79 9.73
N TYR A 135 5.48 13.45 9.84
CA TYR A 135 6.58 12.79 10.53
C TYR A 135 7.93 13.09 9.85
N ILE A 136 8.01 12.98 8.53
CA ILE A 136 9.25 13.26 7.77
C ILE A 136 9.63 14.76 7.88
N PHE A 137 8.66 15.66 7.75
CA PHE A 137 8.91 17.10 7.90
C PHE A 137 9.47 17.43 9.29
N ASP A 138 8.93 16.82 10.34
CA ASP A 138 9.40 17.02 11.71
C ASP A 138 10.80 16.40 11.94
N GLU A 139 11.00 15.16 11.52
CA GLU A 139 12.25 14.41 11.67
C GLU A 139 13.43 15.13 10.98
N TYR A 140 13.23 15.56 9.74
CA TYR A 140 14.29 16.22 8.95
C TYR A 140 14.26 17.73 9.03
N LYS A 141 13.42 18.32 9.92
CA LYS A 141 13.28 19.76 10.14
C LYS A 141 13.06 20.55 8.86
N ILE A 142 12.23 20.01 7.97
CA ILE A 142 11.83 20.64 6.72
C ILE A 142 10.71 21.64 7.01
N SER A 143 10.94 22.92 6.69
CA SER A 143 9.97 24.00 6.89
C SER A 143 9.35 24.41 5.56
N LEU A 144 8.03 24.43 5.48
CA LEU A 144 7.30 24.82 4.27
C LEU A 144 7.46 26.30 3.90
N ASP A 145 7.74 27.15 4.90
CA ASP A 145 7.86 28.60 4.73
C ASP A 145 9.24 29.04 4.26
N LYS A 146 10.19 28.12 4.14
CA LYS A 146 11.58 28.41 3.80
C LYS A 146 11.96 27.78 2.46
N ASP A 147 12.79 28.53 1.73
CA ASP A 147 13.47 28.19 0.48
C ASP A 147 13.12 26.82 -0.14
N PHE A 148 12.19 26.85 -1.10
CA PHE A 148 11.73 25.66 -1.83
C PHE A 148 12.89 24.82 -2.39
N LEU A 149 13.93 25.46 -2.95
CA LEU A 149 15.07 24.76 -3.52
C LEU A 149 15.86 23.99 -2.46
N LYS A 150 15.96 24.54 -1.26
CA LYS A 150 16.63 23.87 -0.14
C LYS A 150 15.83 22.62 0.29
N ASN A 151 14.53 22.73 0.43
CA ASN A 151 13.65 21.61 0.77
C ASN A 151 13.71 20.50 -0.29
N LEU A 152 13.65 20.89 -1.55
CA LEU A 152 13.80 19.97 -2.69
C LEU A 152 15.13 19.22 -2.64
N THR A 153 16.23 19.96 -2.37
CA THR A 153 17.57 19.36 -2.26
C THR A 153 17.65 18.36 -1.11
N ILE A 154 17.03 18.65 0.04
CA ILE A 154 16.95 17.73 1.17
C ILE A 154 16.21 16.45 0.78
N LEU A 155 15.02 16.55 0.20
CA LEU A 155 14.21 15.41 -0.20
C LEU A 155 14.91 14.55 -1.26
N LEU A 156 15.57 15.17 -2.25
CA LEU A 156 16.36 14.46 -3.26
C LEU A 156 17.53 13.69 -2.64
N ASN A 157 18.25 14.29 -1.68
CA ASN A 157 19.33 13.62 -0.98
C ASN A 157 18.84 12.46 -0.13
N LEU A 158 17.71 12.61 0.55
CA LEU A 158 17.06 11.55 1.31
C LEU A 158 16.63 10.39 0.38
N TYR A 159 16.05 10.70 -0.79
CA TYR A 159 15.73 9.70 -1.78
C TYR A 159 16.98 8.95 -2.28
N LYS A 160 18.06 9.67 -2.60
CA LYS A 160 19.33 9.05 -3.05
C LYS A 160 19.88 8.08 -2.00
N LYS A 161 19.77 8.43 -0.72
CA LYS A 161 20.29 7.64 0.40
C LYS A 161 19.40 6.41 0.70
N ASN A 162 18.10 6.61 0.82
CA ASN A 162 17.17 5.61 1.35
C ASN A 162 16.46 4.83 0.23
N LYS A 163 16.36 5.40 -0.99
CA LYS A 163 15.62 4.84 -2.14
C LYS A 163 14.12 4.61 -1.86
N GLU A 164 13.54 5.35 -0.93
CA GLU A 164 12.13 5.27 -0.59
C GLU A 164 11.29 6.19 -1.48
N VAL A 165 10.24 5.65 -2.09
CA VAL A 165 9.35 6.37 -3.02
C VAL A 165 8.65 7.54 -2.34
N ILE A 166 8.41 7.47 -1.03
CA ILE A 166 7.74 8.54 -0.27
C ILE A 166 8.39 9.91 -0.46
N PHE A 167 9.72 9.98 -0.60
CA PHE A 167 10.41 11.26 -0.82
C PHE A 167 10.13 11.83 -2.23
N ILE A 168 9.86 10.98 -3.22
CA ILE A 168 9.41 11.42 -4.55
C ILE A 168 7.97 11.93 -4.46
N ASP A 169 7.10 11.21 -3.74
CA ASP A 169 5.70 11.62 -3.55
C ASP A 169 5.63 13.00 -2.86
N MET A 170 6.54 13.26 -1.89
CA MET A 170 6.66 14.57 -1.22
C MET A 170 7.16 15.69 -2.15
N ILE A 171 8.00 15.37 -3.13
CA ILE A 171 8.49 16.35 -4.13
C ILE A 171 7.37 16.72 -5.11
N LEU A 172 6.48 15.77 -5.39
CA LEU A 172 5.35 15.97 -6.31
C LEU A 172 4.11 16.61 -5.63
N PHE A 173 4.11 16.67 -4.29
CA PHE A 173 3.08 17.31 -3.48
C PHE A 173 3.27 18.82 -3.41
#